data_9dec09b2bc02ed612a70dc33219b389f
#
_entry.id   9dec09b2bc02ed612a70dc33219b389f
#
_cell.length_a   1.000
_cell.length_b   1.000
_cell.length_c   1.000
_cell.angle_alpha   90.00
_cell.angle_beta   90.00
_cell.angle_gamma   90.00
#
_symmetry.space_group_name_H-M   'P 1'
#
loop_
_entity.id
_entity.type
_entity.pdbx_description
1 polymer ?
#
loop_
_entity_poly.entity_id
_entity_poly.type
_entity_poly.pdbx_seq_one_letter_code
_entity_poly.pdbx_strand_id
1 'polypeptide(L)'
;AAMADASYNKSLFHLERYEEAVLSASRALVNQYDAKLAAEPDAASRAALREEANTAIAAMLQEKAADTLDKVLFELSSQMKNAYSRSDA
;
A
#
# COMPACT_ATOMS: atom_id res chain seq x y z
N ALA A 1 4.53 21.05 20.37
CA ALA A 1 5.53 20.70 19.36
C ALA A 1 5.86 19.20 19.37
N ALA A 2 6.20 18.62 20.53
CA ALA A 2 6.57 17.21 20.61
C ALA A 2 5.44 16.24 20.20
N MET A 3 4.19 16.58 20.50
CA MET A 3 3.03 15.75 20.13
C MET A 3 2.74 15.78 18.62
N ALA A 4 2.89 16.94 18.00
CA ALA A 4 2.74 17.06 16.55
C ALA A 4 3.82 16.26 15.83
N ASP A 5 5.05 16.30 16.32
CA ASP A 5 6.16 15.52 15.78
C ASP A 5 5.92 14.02 15.89
N ALA A 6 5.35 13.56 17.01
CA ALA A 6 5.05 12.14 17.21
C ALA A 6 3.98 11.64 16.22
N SER A 7 2.91 12.42 15.98
CA SER A 7 1.88 12.06 15.00
C SER A 7 2.41 12.07 13.58
N TYR A 8 3.24 13.04 13.25
CA TYR A 8 3.91 13.12 11.96
C TYR A 8 4.79 11.89 11.72
N ASN A 9 5.58 11.50 12.73
CA ASN A 9 6.45 10.35 12.64
C ASN A 9 5.65 9.04 12.49
N LYS A 10 4.50 8.90 13.14
CA LYS A 10 3.63 7.74 12.95
C LYS A 10 3.08 7.68 11.53
N SER A 11 2.67 8.81 10.98
CA SER A 11 2.20 8.87 9.59
C SER A 11 3.30 8.49 8.61
N LEU A 12 4.53 8.99 8.81
CA LEU A 12 5.69 8.60 8.01
C LEU A 12 5.98 7.11 8.11
N PHE A 13 5.90 6.55 9.31
CA PHE A 13 6.09 5.12 9.55
C PHE A 13 5.10 4.29 8.72
N HIS A 14 3.83 4.67 8.69
CA HIS A 14 2.83 3.96 7.89
C HIS A 14 3.14 4.06 6.38
N LEU A 15 3.61 5.20 5.91
CA LEU A 15 4.00 5.38 4.51
C LEU A 15 5.24 4.54 4.13
N GLU A 16 6.22 4.48 5.01
CA GLU A 16 7.40 3.63 4.82
C GLU A 16 7.04 2.14 4.79
N ARG A 17 6.15 1.72 5.69
CA ARG A 17 5.62 0.36 5.72
C ARG A 17 4.84 0.03 4.46
N TYR A 18 4.10 1.00 3.93
CA TYR A 18 3.40 0.85 2.66
C TYR A 18 4.36 0.53 1.52
N GLU A 19 5.44 1.29 1.41
CA GLU A 19 6.46 1.05 0.38
C GLU A 19 7.05 -0.36 0.48
N GLU A 20 7.44 -0.79 1.67
CA GLU A 20 7.96 -2.14 1.90
C GLU A 20 6.93 -3.22 1.55
N ALA A 21 5.67 -3.03 1.97
CA ALA A 21 4.60 -3.98 1.70
C ALA A 21 4.33 -4.10 0.20
N VAL A 22 4.31 -2.99 -0.53
CA VAL A 22 4.12 -2.96 -1.98
C VAL A 22 5.26 -3.66 -2.69
N LEU A 23 6.51 -3.38 -2.33
CA LEU A 23 7.68 -4.02 -2.94
C LEU A 23 7.67 -5.53 -2.72
N SER A 24 7.39 -5.97 -1.50
CA SER A 24 7.34 -7.39 -1.16
C SER A 24 6.23 -8.12 -1.92
N ALA A 25 5.01 -7.56 -1.92
CA ALA A 25 3.86 -8.13 -2.62
C ALA A 25 4.07 -8.14 -4.14
N SER A 26 4.66 -7.08 -4.69
CA SER A 26 4.97 -6.98 -6.11
C SER A 26 5.96 -8.05 -6.55
N ARG A 27 7.02 -8.27 -5.77
CA ARG A 27 8.01 -9.32 -6.05
C ARG A 27 7.38 -10.70 -6.05
N ALA A 28 6.51 -10.97 -5.08
CA ALA A 28 5.81 -12.26 -5.01
C ALA A 28 4.94 -12.51 -6.24
N LEU A 29 4.18 -11.49 -6.67
CA LEU A 29 3.35 -11.58 -7.87
C LEU A 29 4.18 -11.72 -9.15
N VAL A 30 5.23 -10.93 -9.30
CA VAL A 30 6.12 -11.02 -10.46
C VAL A 30 6.74 -12.41 -10.56
N ASN A 31 7.26 -12.95 -9.46
CA ASN A 31 7.84 -14.29 -9.45
C ASN A 31 6.81 -15.36 -9.81
N GLN A 32 5.59 -15.25 -9.31
CA GLN A 32 4.51 -16.18 -9.59
C GLN A 32 4.16 -16.18 -11.09
N TYR A 33 4.00 -15.00 -11.69
CA TYR A 33 3.62 -14.89 -13.09
C TYR A 33 4.80 -15.16 -14.04
N ASP A 34 6.02 -14.81 -13.65
CA ASP A 34 7.22 -15.18 -14.43
C ASP A 34 7.35 -16.70 -14.58
N ALA A 35 7.08 -17.44 -13.50
CA ALA A 35 7.08 -18.91 -13.55
C ALA A 35 6.00 -19.45 -14.49
N LYS A 36 4.80 -18.90 -14.45
CA LYS A 36 3.70 -19.28 -15.35
C LYS A 36 4.02 -18.95 -16.81
N LEU A 37 4.58 -17.76 -17.07
CA LEU A 37 4.97 -17.33 -18.40
C LEU A 37 6.08 -18.21 -18.97
N ALA A 38 7.04 -18.59 -18.16
CA ALA A 38 8.14 -19.48 -18.56
C ALA A 38 7.64 -20.87 -18.97
N ALA A 39 6.58 -21.35 -18.33
CA ALA A 39 5.97 -22.64 -18.60
C ALA A 39 4.98 -22.64 -19.77
N GLU A 40 4.56 -21.46 -20.26
CA GLU A 40 3.53 -21.34 -21.30
C GLU A 40 4.14 -21.04 -22.67
N PRO A 41 4.08 -21.96 -23.64
CA PRO A 41 4.65 -21.75 -24.95
C PRO A 41 3.75 -20.97 -25.92
N ASP A 42 2.43 -20.89 -25.66
CA ASP A 42 1.47 -20.25 -26.56
C ASP A 42 1.45 -18.74 -26.38
N ALA A 43 1.59 -17.98 -27.48
CA ALA A 43 1.65 -16.52 -27.46
C ALA A 43 0.34 -15.89 -26.94
N ALA A 44 -0.82 -16.43 -27.33
CA ALA A 44 -2.11 -15.91 -26.88
C ALA A 44 -2.32 -16.14 -25.37
N SER A 45 -1.95 -17.33 -24.88
CA SER A 45 -2.00 -17.65 -23.45
C SER A 45 -1.03 -16.80 -22.64
N ARG A 46 0.15 -16.51 -23.19
CA ARG A 46 1.11 -15.60 -22.53
C ARG A 46 0.55 -14.19 -22.43
N ALA A 47 -0.12 -13.69 -23.46
CA ALA A 47 -0.76 -12.39 -23.43
C ALA A 47 -1.85 -12.33 -22.36
N ALA A 48 -2.66 -13.37 -22.25
CA ALA A 48 -3.70 -13.47 -21.21
C ALA A 48 -3.10 -13.49 -19.81
N LEU A 49 -1.98 -14.20 -19.60
CA LEU A 49 -1.27 -14.21 -18.32
C LEU A 49 -0.70 -12.83 -17.96
N ARG A 50 -0.20 -12.08 -18.92
CA ARG A 50 0.28 -10.71 -18.67
C ARG A 50 -0.85 -9.78 -18.26
N GLU A 51 -2.01 -9.89 -18.88
CA GLU A 51 -3.21 -9.15 -18.51
C GLU A 51 -3.65 -9.51 -17.10
N GLU A 52 -3.68 -10.78 -16.78
CA GLU A 52 -4.00 -11.27 -15.44
C GLU A 52 -3.02 -10.73 -14.40
N ALA A 53 -1.73 -10.74 -14.69
CA ALA A 53 -0.70 -10.19 -13.82
C ALA A 53 -0.90 -8.70 -13.56
N ASN A 54 -1.18 -7.93 -14.62
CA ASN A 54 -1.42 -6.50 -14.50
C ASN A 54 -2.64 -6.21 -13.62
N THR A 55 -3.72 -6.98 -13.79
CA THR A 55 -4.92 -6.86 -12.96
C THR A 55 -4.63 -7.20 -11.50
N ALA A 56 -3.88 -8.25 -11.24
CA ALA A 56 -3.49 -8.66 -9.90
C ALA A 56 -2.63 -7.60 -9.20
N ILE A 57 -1.68 -7.02 -9.92
CA ILE A 57 -0.82 -5.96 -9.38
C ILE A 57 -1.63 -4.71 -9.09
N ALA A 58 -2.53 -4.31 -9.99
CA ALA A 58 -3.39 -3.14 -9.78
C ALA A 58 -4.30 -3.32 -8.55
N ALA A 59 -4.90 -4.50 -8.38
CA ALA A 59 -5.73 -4.81 -7.22
C ALA A 59 -4.93 -4.77 -5.92
N MET A 60 -3.73 -5.32 -5.91
CA MET A 60 -2.84 -5.29 -4.76
C MET A 60 -2.47 -3.86 -4.38
N LEU A 61 -2.13 -3.02 -5.35
CA LEU A 61 -1.79 -1.62 -5.11
C LEU A 61 -2.97 -0.85 -4.51
N GLN A 62 -4.18 -1.06 -5.02
CA GLN A 62 -5.39 -0.43 -4.49
C GLN A 62 -5.66 -0.85 -3.04
N GLU A 63 -5.54 -2.13 -2.74
CA GLU A 63 -5.75 -2.66 -1.39
C GLU A 63 -4.74 -2.08 -0.40
N LYS A 64 -3.45 -2.06 -0.76
CA LYS A 64 -2.40 -1.53 0.10
C LYS A 64 -2.53 -0.03 0.30
N ALA A 65 -2.90 0.70 -0.75
CA ALA A 65 -3.10 2.14 -0.67
C ALA A 65 -4.28 2.50 0.26
N ALA A 66 -5.41 1.80 0.13
CA ALA A 66 -6.57 2.03 0.97
C ALA A 66 -6.27 1.76 2.44
N ASP A 67 -5.60 0.65 2.74
CA ASP A 67 -5.22 0.29 4.11
C ASP A 67 -4.29 1.34 4.73
N THR A 68 -3.29 1.79 3.97
CA THR A 68 -2.34 2.80 4.44
C THR A 68 -3.01 4.16 4.62
N LEU A 69 -3.88 4.55 3.69
CA LEU A 69 -4.62 5.80 3.79
C LEU A 69 -5.50 5.83 5.05
N ASP A 70 -6.20 4.75 5.35
CA ASP A 70 -7.01 4.63 6.57
C ASP A 70 -6.17 4.84 7.84
N LYS A 71 -4.99 4.26 7.89
CA LYS A 71 -4.08 4.42 9.04
C LYS A 71 -3.57 5.85 9.18
N VAL A 72 -3.18 6.48 8.07
CA VAL A 72 -2.72 7.87 8.07
C VAL A 72 -3.84 8.82 8.48
N LEU A 73 -5.05 8.63 7.94
CA LEU A 73 -6.21 9.44 8.28
C LEU A 73 -6.60 9.29 9.74
N PHE A 74 -6.51 8.09 10.28
CA PHE A 74 -6.76 7.85 11.70
C PHE A 74 -5.81 8.67 12.58
N GLU A 75 -4.52 8.66 12.27
CA GLU A 75 -3.52 9.42 13.03
C GLU A 75 -3.77 10.93 12.94
N LEU A 76 -4.04 11.44 11.75
CA LEU A 76 -4.32 12.86 11.55
C LEU A 76 -5.61 13.28 12.25
N SER A 77 -6.66 12.47 12.18
CA SER A 77 -7.94 12.75 12.85
C SER A 77 -7.79 12.79 14.37
N SER A 78 -7.01 11.88 14.93
CA SER A 78 -6.71 11.86 16.37
C SER A 78 -5.96 13.12 16.80
N GLN A 79 -5.01 13.57 15.99
CA GLN A 79 -4.26 14.80 16.25
C GLN A 79 -5.17 16.03 16.21
N MET A 80 -6.07 16.11 15.23
CA MET A 80 -7.02 17.21 15.11
C MET A 80 -7.99 17.26 16.28
N LYS A 81 -8.51 16.13 16.71
CA LYS A 81 -9.38 16.05 17.89
C LYS A 81 -8.68 16.59 19.14
N ASN A 82 -7.43 16.20 19.34
CA ASN A 82 -6.66 16.66 20.50
C ASN A 82 -6.43 18.18 20.43
N ALA A 83 -6.17 18.74 19.26
CA ALA A 83 -5.98 20.15 19.07
C ALA A 83 -7.28 20.95 19.38
N TYR A 84 -8.43 20.48 18.93
CA TYR A 84 -9.73 21.11 19.21
C TYR A 84 -10.09 21.01 20.68
N SER A 85 -9.85 19.89 21.31
CA SER A 85 -10.09 19.72 22.76
C SER A 85 -9.30 20.73 23.59
N ARG A 86 -8.08 21.04 23.17
CA ARG A 86 -7.24 22.04 23.83
C ARG A 86 -7.73 23.46 23.59
N SER A 87 -8.27 23.73 22.41
CA SER A 87 -8.81 25.06 22.07
C SER A 87 -10.00 25.43 22.93
N ASP A 88 -10.82 24.46 23.28
CA ASP A 88 -12.03 24.65 24.08
C ASP A 88 -11.75 24.84 25.57
N ALA A 89 -10.56 24.56 26.00
CA ALA A 89 -10.15 24.77 27.37
C ALA A 89 -9.66 26.20 27.60
#